data_c0b147d96530fee3a473ccd1339279c1
#
_entry.id   c0b147d96530fee3a473ccd1339279c1
#
_cell.length_a   1.000
_cell.length_b   1.000
_cell.length_c   1.000
_cell.angle_alpha   90.00
_cell.angle_beta   90.00
_cell.angle_gamma   90.00
#
_symmetry.space_group_name_H-M   'P 1'
#
loop_
_entity.id
_entity.type
_entity.pdbx_description
1 polymer ?
#
loop_
_entity_poly.entity_id
_entity_poly.type
_entity_poly.pdbx_seq_one_letter_code
_entity_poly.pdbx_strand_id
1 'polypeptide(L)'
;MSTTQAPKRYSPLWVTLHWIIALLIFAAFYLGLSTKDIPLVEKVGILRWHMPLGITVLLLMIVRFVVRWRTPHPEPATAGNALLDKIGEWTHYLIYVFAILMPLTGLVLSATFNLAPVVFGGEGALPRDLSPMLHGLIDPILALLILLHILAALYHQFIRKDNLLARMWYGK
;
A
#
# COMPACT_ATOMS: atom_id res chain seq x y z
N MET A 1 -7.29 22.17 33.04
CA MET A 1 -7.40 21.36 31.81
C MET A 1 -5.99 21.16 31.28
N SER A 2 -5.49 19.93 31.37
CA SER A 2 -4.14 19.61 30.86
C SER A 2 -4.21 19.55 29.33
N THR A 3 -3.63 20.51 28.64
CA THR A 3 -3.47 20.47 27.19
C THR A 3 -2.42 19.41 26.86
N THR A 4 -2.87 18.20 26.57
CA THR A 4 -1.99 17.15 26.06
C THR A 4 -1.44 17.61 24.71
N GLN A 5 -0.17 18.04 24.70
CA GLN A 5 0.51 18.40 23.44
C GLN A 5 0.53 17.18 22.50
N ALA A 6 0.30 17.43 21.21
CA ALA A 6 0.41 16.38 20.19
C ALA A 6 1.82 15.74 20.22
N PRO A 7 1.93 14.42 20.01
CA PRO A 7 3.22 13.73 20.02
C PRO A 7 4.10 14.23 18.86
N LYS A 8 5.41 14.32 19.10
CA LYS A 8 6.37 14.71 18.06
C LYS A 8 6.62 13.63 17.00
N ARG A 9 6.33 12.38 17.31
CA ARG A 9 6.56 11.19 16.46
C ARG A 9 5.36 10.25 16.50
N TYR A 10 5.25 9.42 15.49
CA TYR A 10 4.27 8.33 15.46
C TYR A 10 4.65 7.23 16.45
N SER A 11 3.65 6.47 16.93
CA SER A 11 3.89 5.34 17.82
C SER A 11 4.73 4.24 17.12
N PRO A 12 5.53 3.46 17.87
CA PRO A 12 6.31 2.36 17.30
C PRO A 12 5.47 1.37 16.46
N LEU A 13 4.27 1.05 16.94
CA LEU A 13 3.35 0.18 16.19
C LEU A 13 2.96 0.79 14.84
N TRP A 14 2.69 2.09 14.81
CA TRP A 14 2.37 2.80 13.57
C TRP A 14 3.52 2.76 12.57
N VAL A 15 4.74 2.99 13.06
CA VAL A 15 5.98 2.96 12.26
C VAL A 15 6.22 1.55 11.72
N THR A 16 6.11 0.52 12.57
CA THR A 16 6.26 -0.88 12.18
C THR A 16 5.29 -1.27 11.07
N LEU A 17 3.99 -0.99 11.27
CA LEU A 17 2.97 -1.28 10.28
C LEU A 17 3.24 -0.56 8.94
N HIS A 18 3.70 0.70 9.00
CA HIS A 18 4.04 1.44 7.78
C HIS A 18 5.10 0.73 6.96
N TRP A 19 6.24 0.43 7.57
CA TRP A 19 7.37 -0.13 6.83
C TRP A 19 7.10 -1.57 6.36
N ILE A 20 6.44 -2.39 7.18
CA ILE A 20 6.05 -3.74 6.77
C ILE A 20 5.10 -3.67 5.57
N ILE A 21 4.04 -2.85 5.65
CA ILE A 21 3.08 -2.71 4.54
C ILE A 21 3.77 -2.17 3.30
N ALA A 22 4.65 -1.18 3.41
CA ALA A 22 5.39 -0.63 2.28
C ALA A 22 6.21 -1.72 1.58
N LEU A 23 6.98 -2.52 2.33
CA LEU A 23 7.76 -3.63 1.77
C LEU A 23 6.89 -4.67 1.09
N LEU A 24 5.75 -5.05 1.71
CA LEU A 24 4.83 -6.03 1.14
C LEU A 24 4.15 -5.51 -0.14
N ILE A 25 3.79 -4.22 -0.19
CA ILE A 25 3.25 -3.59 -1.39
C ILE A 25 4.28 -3.63 -2.52
N PHE A 26 5.55 -3.24 -2.29
CA PHE A 26 6.59 -3.32 -3.30
C PHE A 26 6.82 -4.74 -3.79
N ALA A 27 6.83 -5.72 -2.88
CA ALA A 27 6.94 -7.14 -3.26
C ALA A 27 5.74 -7.60 -4.11
N ALA A 28 4.51 -7.21 -3.73
CA ALA A 28 3.31 -7.53 -4.49
C ALA A 28 3.30 -6.88 -5.88
N PHE A 29 3.74 -5.61 -6.00
CA PHE A 29 3.93 -4.94 -7.30
C PHE A 29 4.95 -5.67 -8.16
N TYR A 30 6.11 -6.01 -7.61
CA TYR A 30 7.15 -6.74 -8.33
C TYR A 30 6.61 -8.06 -8.88
N LEU A 31 5.94 -8.86 -8.05
CA LEU A 31 5.34 -10.12 -8.47
C LEU A 31 4.23 -9.90 -9.52
N GLY A 32 3.37 -8.91 -9.35
CA GLY A 32 2.32 -8.57 -10.31
C GLY A 32 2.89 -8.19 -11.68
N LEU A 33 3.90 -7.33 -11.70
CA LEU A 33 4.60 -6.93 -12.93
C LEU A 33 5.30 -8.12 -13.60
N SER A 34 5.85 -9.05 -12.80
CA SER A 34 6.51 -10.25 -13.29
C SER A 34 5.55 -11.25 -13.97
N THR A 35 4.24 -11.05 -13.85
CA THR A 35 3.27 -11.88 -14.60
C THR A 35 3.01 -11.38 -16.03
N LYS A 36 3.53 -10.19 -16.40
CA LYS A 36 3.39 -9.66 -17.75
C LYS A 36 4.27 -10.45 -18.71
N ASP A 37 3.77 -10.65 -19.91
CA ASP A 37 4.51 -11.22 -21.05
C ASP A 37 5.14 -12.61 -20.84
N ILE A 38 4.64 -13.38 -19.84
CA ILE A 38 5.08 -14.77 -19.62
C ILE A 38 3.94 -15.75 -19.92
N PRO A 39 4.24 -17.04 -20.24
CA PRO A 39 3.26 -18.09 -20.47
C PRO A 39 2.35 -18.30 -19.25
N LEU A 40 1.07 -18.66 -19.48
CA LEU A 40 0.07 -18.87 -18.41
C LEU A 40 0.53 -19.88 -17.36
N VAL A 41 1.22 -20.95 -17.78
CA VAL A 41 1.71 -21.98 -16.86
C VAL A 41 2.72 -21.44 -15.86
N GLU A 42 3.55 -20.49 -16.27
CA GLU A 42 4.57 -19.87 -15.40
C GLU A 42 3.94 -18.87 -14.43
N LYS A 43 2.81 -18.22 -14.82
CA LYS A 43 2.07 -17.30 -13.94
C LYS A 43 1.61 -17.96 -12.65
N VAL A 44 1.25 -19.25 -12.68
CA VAL A 44 0.80 -19.99 -11.50
C VAL A 44 1.80 -19.92 -10.34
N GLY A 45 3.10 -20.11 -10.65
CA GLY A 45 4.16 -20.02 -9.65
C GLY A 45 4.26 -18.64 -8.99
N ILE A 46 4.12 -17.58 -9.77
CA ILE A 46 4.16 -16.20 -9.27
C ILE A 46 2.89 -15.87 -8.47
N LEU A 47 1.72 -16.24 -8.99
CA LEU A 47 0.44 -16.00 -8.34
C LEU A 47 0.34 -16.70 -6.97
N ARG A 48 1.01 -17.85 -6.80
CA ARG A 48 1.08 -18.58 -5.52
C ARG A 48 1.68 -17.73 -4.40
N TRP A 49 2.53 -16.77 -4.70
CA TRP A 49 3.08 -15.81 -3.75
C TRP A 49 2.35 -14.47 -3.76
N HIS A 50 1.94 -13.98 -4.94
CA HIS A 50 1.25 -12.70 -5.08
C HIS A 50 -0.09 -12.67 -4.34
N MET A 51 -0.90 -13.73 -4.44
CA MET A 51 -2.23 -13.76 -3.82
C MET A 51 -2.19 -13.71 -2.28
N PRO A 52 -1.39 -14.53 -1.56
CA PRO A 52 -1.28 -14.41 -0.11
C PRO A 52 -0.68 -13.08 0.34
N LEU A 53 0.29 -12.53 -0.40
CA LEU A 53 0.85 -11.22 -0.15
C LEU A 53 -0.23 -10.13 -0.21
N GLY A 54 -1.08 -10.14 -1.24
CA GLY A 54 -2.19 -9.21 -1.38
C GLY A 54 -3.18 -9.30 -0.22
N ILE A 55 -3.54 -10.51 0.21
CA ILE A 55 -4.40 -10.73 1.38
C ILE A 55 -3.74 -10.19 2.65
N THR A 56 -2.45 -10.44 2.83
CA THR A 56 -1.69 -9.93 3.99
C THR A 56 -1.67 -8.40 4.02
N VAL A 57 -1.44 -7.75 2.86
CA VAL A 57 -1.53 -6.29 2.74
C VAL A 57 -2.91 -5.78 3.13
N LEU A 58 -3.99 -6.42 2.65
CA LEU A 58 -5.37 -6.04 3.01
C LEU A 58 -5.59 -6.07 4.52
N LEU A 59 -5.24 -7.19 5.17
CA LEU A 59 -5.41 -7.35 6.61
C LEU A 59 -4.61 -6.31 7.40
N LEU A 60 -3.36 -6.10 7.03
CA LEU A 60 -2.50 -5.12 7.69
C LEU A 60 -2.97 -3.68 7.44
N MET A 61 -3.54 -3.36 6.27
CA MET A 61 -4.14 -2.05 5.99
C MET A 61 -5.37 -1.80 6.86
N ILE A 62 -6.21 -2.81 7.10
CA ILE A 62 -7.34 -2.71 8.03
C ILE A 62 -6.83 -2.45 9.46
N VAL A 63 -5.85 -3.22 9.93
CA VAL A 63 -5.22 -3.01 11.24
C VAL A 63 -4.64 -1.60 11.33
N ARG A 64 -3.91 -1.15 10.32
CA ARG A 64 -3.32 0.19 10.25
C ARG A 64 -4.40 1.28 10.31
N PHE A 65 -5.51 1.09 9.63
CA PHE A 65 -6.65 2.02 9.68
C PHE A 65 -7.24 2.13 11.10
N VAL A 66 -7.43 0.98 11.79
CA VAL A 66 -7.91 0.95 13.19
C VAL A 66 -6.90 1.62 14.13
N VAL A 67 -5.60 1.33 13.96
CA VAL A 67 -4.53 1.96 14.76
C VAL A 67 -4.53 3.47 14.52
N ARG A 68 -4.72 3.93 13.27
CA ARG A 68 -4.85 5.34 12.95
C ARG A 68 -5.95 6.02 13.78
N TRP A 69 -7.07 5.39 13.94
CA TRP A 69 -8.21 5.94 14.69
C TRP A 69 -8.01 5.94 16.21
N ARG A 70 -7.20 5.00 16.71
CA ARG A 70 -7.02 4.77 18.16
C ARG A 70 -5.80 5.45 18.76
N THR A 71 -4.88 5.96 17.94
CA THR A 71 -3.62 6.54 18.42
C THR A 71 -3.51 8.03 18.10
N PRO A 72 -2.98 8.86 19.01
CA PRO A 72 -2.69 10.25 18.71
C PRO A 72 -1.60 10.37 17.65
N HIS A 73 -1.69 11.41 16.83
CA HIS A 73 -0.79 11.66 15.71
C HIS A 73 -0.01 12.96 15.93
N PRO A 74 1.20 13.05 15.36
CA PRO A 74 1.88 14.32 15.19
C PRO A 74 1.04 15.28 14.34
N GLU A 75 1.26 16.58 14.56
CA GLU A 75 0.66 17.59 13.68
C GLU A 75 1.09 17.37 12.22
N PRO A 76 0.19 17.64 11.25
CA PRO A 76 0.52 17.54 9.84
C PRO A 76 1.78 18.36 9.51
N ALA A 77 2.63 17.81 8.67
CA ALA A 77 3.73 18.59 8.10
C ALA A 77 3.17 19.59 7.09
N THR A 78 3.76 20.79 7.05
CA THR A 78 3.41 21.79 6.06
C THR A 78 4.53 22.00 5.05
N ALA A 79 4.19 21.98 3.76
CA ALA A 79 5.10 22.35 2.68
C ALA A 79 5.31 23.87 2.59
N GLY A 80 4.57 24.66 3.39
CA GLY A 80 4.57 26.13 3.36
C GLY A 80 3.70 26.70 2.22
N ASN A 81 2.85 25.87 1.64
CA ASN A 81 1.90 26.24 0.58
C ASN A 81 0.61 25.43 0.77
N ALA A 82 -0.51 26.12 0.94
CA ALA A 82 -1.80 25.51 1.23
C ALA A 82 -2.29 24.50 0.18
N LEU A 83 -1.92 24.70 -1.10
CA LEU A 83 -2.25 23.75 -2.16
C LEU A 83 -1.44 22.45 -2.01
N LEU A 84 -0.14 22.55 -1.76
CA LEU A 84 0.73 21.39 -1.55
C LEU A 84 0.34 20.63 -0.28
N ASP A 85 -0.03 21.34 0.79
CA ASP A 85 -0.50 20.74 2.05
C ASP A 85 -1.77 19.91 1.80
N LYS A 86 -2.73 20.46 1.02
CA LYS A 86 -3.94 19.73 0.61
C LYS A 86 -3.62 18.52 -0.26
N ILE A 87 -2.75 18.65 -1.24
CA ILE A 87 -2.33 17.54 -2.10
C ILE A 87 -1.71 16.43 -1.24
N GLY A 88 -0.84 16.77 -0.30
CA GLY A 88 -0.24 15.80 0.62
C GLY A 88 -1.28 15.06 1.47
N GLU A 89 -2.26 15.78 2.01
CA GLU A 89 -3.35 15.21 2.79
C GLU A 89 -4.19 14.22 1.94
N TRP A 90 -4.66 14.66 0.77
CA TRP A 90 -5.44 13.83 -0.14
C TRP A 90 -4.67 12.62 -0.65
N THR A 91 -3.37 12.76 -0.92
CA THR A 91 -2.52 11.63 -1.32
C THR A 91 -2.54 10.52 -0.28
N HIS A 92 -2.46 10.86 1.00
CA HIS A 92 -2.56 9.86 2.07
C HIS A 92 -3.93 9.16 2.12
N TYR A 93 -5.03 9.92 2.01
CA TYR A 93 -6.36 9.30 1.99
C TYR A 93 -6.54 8.38 0.78
N LEU A 94 -6.10 8.82 -0.40
CA LEU A 94 -6.19 8.03 -1.62
C LEU A 94 -5.33 6.77 -1.54
N ILE A 95 -4.12 6.84 -0.94
CA ILE A 95 -3.31 5.64 -0.70
C ILE A 95 -4.07 4.63 0.17
N TYR A 96 -4.73 5.07 1.25
CA TYR A 96 -5.56 4.15 2.06
C TYR A 96 -6.66 3.49 1.24
N VAL A 97 -7.40 4.28 0.46
CA VAL A 97 -8.49 3.79 -0.39
C VAL A 97 -7.97 2.78 -1.40
N PHE A 98 -6.95 3.14 -2.18
CA PHE A 98 -6.45 2.30 -3.26
C PHE A 98 -5.63 1.11 -2.76
N ALA A 99 -4.91 1.22 -1.64
CA ALA A 99 -4.20 0.10 -1.03
C ALA A 99 -5.14 -0.96 -0.41
N ILE A 100 -6.39 -0.59 -0.10
CA ILE A 100 -7.45 -1.53 0.30
C ILE A 100 -8.18 -2.07 -0.93
N LEU A 101 -8.54 -1.21 -1.88
CA LEU A 101 -9.26 -1.63 -3.09
C LEU A 101 -8.45 -2.58 -3.95
N MET A 102 -7.15 -2.37 -4.07
CA MET A 102 -6.26 -3.19 -4.90
C MET A 102 -6.35 -4.69 -4.56
N PRO A 103 -6.10 -5.15 -3.31
CA PRO A 103 -6.26 -6.56 -2.98
C PRO A 103 -7.71 -7.03 -3.01
N LEU A 104 -8.70 -6.18 -2.73
CA LEU A 104 -10.12 -6.55 -2.87
C LEU A 104 -10.48 -6.88 -4.32
N THR A 105 -10.02 -6.11 -5.28
CA THR A 105 -10.23 -6.44 -6.70
C THR A 105 -9.50 -7.72 -7.11
N GLY A 106 -8.35 -8.02 -6.50
CA GLY A 106 -7.66 -9.29 -6.66
C GLY A 106 -8.46 -10.48 -6.12
N LEU A 107 -9.11 -10.32 -4.97
CA LEU A 107 -10.01 -11.34 -4.41
C LEU A 107 -11.24 -11.56 -5.31
N VAL A 108 -11.85 -10.49 -5.81
CA VAL A 108 -12.97 -10.59 -6.76
C VAL A 108 -12.52 -11.31 -8.03
N LEU A 109 -11.36 -10.96 -8.58
CA LEU A 109 -10.78 -11.64 -9.74
C LEU A 109 -10.56 -13.14 -9.47
N SER A 110 -9.98 -13.48 -8.32
CA SER A 110 -9.76 -14.87 -7.91
C SER A 110 -11.06 -15.65 -7.78
N ALA A 111 -12.10 -15.04 -7.21
CA ALA A 111 -13.41 -15.68 -7.09
C ALA A 111 -14.11 -15.84 -8.44
N THR A 112 -14.06 -14.81 -9.29
CA THR A 112 -14.71 -14.82 -10.62
C THR A 112 -14.16 -15.92 -11.53
N PHE A 113 -12.85 -16.10 -11.51
CA PHE A 113 -12.15 -17.05 -12.37
C PHE A 113 -11.77 -18.37 -11.66
N ASN A 114 -12.21 -18.56 -10.41
CA ASN A 114 -11.91 -19.73 -9.59
C ASN A 114 -10.41 -20.06 -9.56
N LEU A 115 -9.57 -19.04 -9.31
CA LEU A 115 -8.11 -19.17 -9.43
C LEU A 115 -7.48 -19.97 -8.30
N ALA A 116 -8.08 -20.00 -7.11
CA ALA A 116 -7.49 -20.63 -5.95
C ALA A 116 -7.21 -22.14 -6.13
N PRO A 117 -8.13 -22.98 -6.68
CA PRO A 117 -7.83 -24.38 -6.99
C PRO A 117 -6.68 -24.53 -7.98
N VAL A 118 -6.60 -23.68 -9.00
CA VAL A 118 -5.54 -23.73 -10.02
C VAL A 118 -4.19 -23.36 -9.41
N VAL A 119 -4.15 -22.29 -8.61
CA VAL A 119 -2.91 -21.75 -8.05
C VAL A 119 -2.39 -22.60 -6.90
N PHE A 120 -3.26 -23.11 -6.03
CA PHE A 120 -2.86 -23.82 -4.81
C PHE A 120 -3.12 -25.33 -4.87
N GLY A 121 -4.16 -25.78 -5.56
CA GLY A 121 -4.49 -27.20 -5.69
C GLY A 121 -3.75 -27.90 -6.83
N GLY A 122 -3.24 -27.16 -7.79
CA GLY A 122 -2.57 -27.71 -8.99
C GLY A 122 -3.50 -28.35 -10.00
N GLU A 123 -4.82 -28.15 -9.86
CA GLU A 123 -5.85 -28.70 -10.74
C GLU A 123 -6.35 -27.64 -11.74
N GLY A 124 -6.46 -28.02 -13.01
CA GLY A 124 -6.93 -27.15 -14.08
C GLY A 124 -5.85 -26.24 -14.67
N ALA A 125 -6.28 -25.22 -15.39
CA ALA A 125 -5.41 -24.22 -16.02
C ALA A 125 -5.99 -22.81 -15.85
N LEU A 126 -5.12 -21.80 -15.88
CA LEU A 126 -5.57 -20.41 -15.89
C LEU A 126 -6.38 -20.12 -17.16
N PRO A 127 -7.48 -19.35 -17.05
CA PRO A 127 -8.25 -18.93 -18.21
C PRO A 127 -7.37 -18.16 -19.21
N ARG A 128 -7.57 -18.40 -20.51
CA ARG A 128 -6.80 -17.73 -21.57
C ARG A 128 -7.11 -16.22 -21.64
N ASP A 129 -8.33 -15.86 -21.32
CA ASP A 129 -8.89 -14.52 -21.29
C ASP A 129 -8.87 -13.89 -19.89
N LEU A 130 -7.98 -14.35 -19.02
CA LEU A 130 -7.78 -13.78 -17.71
C LEU A 130 -7.38 -12.30 -17.84
N SER A 131 -8.38 -11.42 -17.76
CA SER A 131 -8.19 -9.98 -17.80
C SER A 131 -8.31 -9.39 -16.40
N PRO A 132 -7.24 -8.82 -15.86
CA PRO A 132 -7.28 -8.15 -14.54
C PRO A 132 -7.89 -6.74 -14.61
N MET A 133 -8.96 -6.52 -15.39
CA MET A 133 -9.46 -5.21 -15.81
C MET A 133 -9.46 -4.17 -14.67
N LEU A 134 -10.21 -4.38 -13.58
CA LEU A 134 -10.22 -3.43 -12.45
C LEU A 134 -8.90 -3.44 -11.68
N HIS A 135 -8.34 -4.60 -11.43
CA HIS A 135 -7.06 -4.75 -10.75
C HIS A 135 -5.93 -4.05 -11.52
N GLY A 136 -5.90 -4.24 -12.85
CA GLY A 136 -4.92 -3.60 -13.72
C GLY A 136 -5.13 -2.09 -13.92
N LEU A 137 -6.35 -1.55 -13.71
CA LEU A 137 -6.60 -0.11 -13.73
C LEU A 137 -6.16 0.57 -12.44
N ILE A 138 -6.31 -0.09 -11.30
CA ILE A 138 -5.93 0.43 -9.98
C ILE A 138 -4.41 0.45 -9.81
N ASP A 139 -3.70 -0.53 -10.39
CA ASP A 139 -2.25 -0.69 -10.30
C ASP A 139 -1.47 0.61 -10.59
N PRO A 140 -1.58 1.26 -11.77
CA PRO A 140 -0.84 2.48 -12.07
C PRO A 140 -1.28 3.68 -11.20
N ILE A 141 -2.53 3.72 -10.77
CA ILE A 141 -3.02 4.79 -9.90
C ILE A 141 -2.35 4.69 -8.53
N LEU A 142 -2.34 3.49 -7.93
CA LEU A 142 -1.69 3.27 -6.65
C LEU A 142 -0.17 3.49 -6.75
N ALA A 143 0.47 3.05 -7.84
CA ALA A 143 1.89 3.29 -8.08
C ALA A 143 2.21 4.78 -8.14
N LEU A 144 1.40 5.57 -8.85
CA LEU A 144 1.56 7.04 -8.94
C LEU A 144 1.39 7.69 -7.57
N LEU A 145 0.38 7.30 -6.79
CA LEU A 145 0.15 7.85 -5.46
C LEU A 145 1.31 7.54 -4.50
N ILE A 146 1.86 6.33 -4.56
CA ILE A 146 3.03 5.95 -3.77
C ILE A 146 4.25 6.76 -4.21
N LEU A 147 4.46 6.95 -5.50
CA LEU A 147 5.55 7.78 -6.02
C LEU A 147 5.43 9.23 -5.52
N LEU A 148 4.25 9.82 -5.60
CA LEU A 148 4.00 11.18 -5.08
C LEU A 148 4.25 11.27 -3.57
N HIS A 149 3.85 10.26 -2.82
CA HIS A 149 4.11 10.18 -1.38
C HIS A 149 5.61 10.12 -1.06
N ILE A 150 6.37 9.33 -1.79
CA ILE A 150 7.82 9.23 -1.63
C ILE A 150 8.49 10.55 -2.00
N LEU A 151 8.12 11.15 -3.14
CA LEU A 151 8.68 12.43 -3.57
C LEU A 151 8.38 13.56 -2.58
N ALA A 152 7.16 13.60 -2.01
CA ALA A 152 6.81 14.54 -0.95
C ALA A 152 7.68 14.34 0.30
N ALA A 153 7.89 13.09 0.74
CA ALA A 153 8.76 12.79 1.88
C ALA A 153 10.22 13.22 1.63
N LEU A 154 10.73 13.00 0.42
CA LEU A 154 12.08 13.44 0.02
C LEU A 154 12.17 14.97 -0.08
N TYR A 155 11.13 15.64 -0.60
CA TYR A 155 11.05 17.11 -0.62
C TYR A 155 11.15 17.70 0.81
N HIS A 156 10.37 17.16 1.75
CA HIS A 156 10.43 17.57 3.15
C HIS A 156 11.81 17.33 3.76
N GLN A 157 12.40 16.15 3.49
CA GLN A 157 13.69 15.79 4.07
C GLN A 157 14.85 16.64 3.54
N PHE A 158 14.94 16.84 2.22
CA PHE A 158 16.14 17.42 1.59
C PHE A 158 15.98 18.91 1.23
N ILE A 159 14.78 19.35 0.88
CA ILE A 159 14.52 20.74 0.45
C ILE A 159 14.00 21.56 1.63
N ARG A 160 12.94 21.09 2.30
CA ARG A 160 12.38 21.78 3.49
C ARG A 160 13.27 21.61 4.74
N LYS A 161 13.99 20.50 4.84
CA LYS A 161 14.88 20.15 5.95
C LYS A 161 14.16 20.13 7.31
N ASP A 162 12.86 19.77 7.31
CA ASP A 162 12.02 19.69 8.50
C ASP A 162 12.08 18.31 9.20
N ASN A 163 12.95 17.44 8.70
CA ASN A 163 13.25 16.12 9.25
C ASN A 163 12.02 15.21 9.37
N LEU A 164 11.11 15.27 8.37
CA LEU A 164 9.86 14.53 8.36
C LEU A 164 10.06 13.01 8.50
N LEU A 165 11.09 12.46 7.86
CA LEU A 165 11.38 11.02 7.93
C LEU A 165 11.68 10.55 9.36
N ALA A 166 12.26 11.41 10.22
CA ALA A 166 12.51 11.06 11.61
C ALA A 166 11.22 10.82 12.42
N ARG A 167 10.06 11.36 11.99
CA ARG A 167 8.76 11.08 12.61
C ARG A 167 8.29 9.65 12.36
N MET A 168 8.78 9.04 11.26
CA MET A 168 8.48 7.66 10.81
C MET A 168 9.66 6.71 11.06
N TRP A 169 10.52 7.02 12.03
CA TRP A 169 11.65 6.19 12.43
C TRP A 169 11.66 5.94 13.93
N TYR A 170 12.29 4.81 14.33
CA TYR A 170 12.47 4.48 15.75
C TYR A 170 13.50 5.41 16.37
N GLY A 171 13.27 5.82 17.60
CA GLY A 171 14.20 6.65 18.39
C GLY A 171 13.47 7.49 19.44
N LYS A 172 14.25 7.98 20.39
CA LYS A 172 13.80 8.93 21.44
C LYS A 172 13.63 10.33 20.88
#